data_bb2a2ccc82e84406a95a8f9704a82406
#
_entry.id   bb2a2ccc82e84406a95a8f9704a82406
#
_cell.length_a   1.000
_cell.length_b   1.000
_cell.length_c   1.000
_cell.angle_alpha   90.00
_cell.angle_beta   90.00
_cell.angle_gamma   90.00
#
_symmetry.space_group_name_H-M   'P 1'
#
loop_
_entity.id
_entity.type
_entity.pdbx_description
1 polymer ?
#
loop_
_entity_poly.entity_id
_entity_poly.type
_entity_poly.pdbx_seq_one_letter_code
_entity_poly.pdbx_strand_id
1 'polypeptide(L)'
;YGQPQGAYGQPQGAYGQPQGNYGNNTGNYGAPPGGGHPPAGQPGEPAYGGYGNNNQQNIPPQYSNRGATQRNDAPHRVTPISSLNPYMNRWMIRVRVTNQPNIRSYHNARGDGKVLNVDLLDAEGGEIKAVCFNDTAERFSQVFQAGRVYDIQKGQISNVKNKKFNNADFEIRLDNGSVVEECTDTQATASIKKIHYKFQKIASIEDAFVGGMADVIGVVHTVGDLATIMKRDGGETNKRSVHLRDDSGASIELTMWAPHAIDVGGKLEAMVNGGEHPVLAVKNGRVGEFQGKNIGTVSSTNIDVNPDLTEAAKLRHWYDAEGGATATVATLGGGGGGGGGKGDRCVTLAQLKDEIA
;
A
#
# COMPACT_ATOMS: atom_id res chain seq x y z
N TYR A 1 -38.52 49.40 -13.33
CA TYR A 1 -37.91 50.02 -14.50
C TYR A 1 -36.75 49.13 -14.98
N GLY A 2 -36.95 48.51 -16.21
CA GLY A 2 -35.89 48.21 -17.16
C GLY A 2 -35.05 46.95 -16.86
N GLN A 3 -35.50 45.75 -17.35
CA GLN A 3 -34.60 44.67 -17.67
C GLN A 3 -33.92 44.90 -19.03
N PRO A 4 -32.70 44.48 -19.25
CA PRO A 4 -32.24 44.13 -20.58
C PRO A 4 -32.10 42.59 -20.70
N GLN A 5 -32.77 42.03 -21.69
CA GLN A 5 -32.58 40.70 -22.24
C GLN A 5 -31.25 40.67 -23.01
N GLY A 6 -30.37 39.76 -22.67
CA GLY A 6 -29.18 39.43 -23.42
C GLY A 6 -29.28 37.98 -23.93
N ALA A 7 -29.51 37.85 -25.23
CA ALA A 7 -29.49 36.59 -25.96
C ALA A 7 -28.04 36.14 -26.19
N TYR A 8 -27.68 34.94 -25.73
CA TYR A 8 -26.42 34.30 -26.08
C TYR A 8 -26.67 33.16 -27.07
N GLY A 9 -26.18 33.39 -28.31
CA GLY A 9 -26.19 32.43 -29.38
C GLY A 9 -25.25 31.24 -29.08
N GLN A 10 -25.71 30.06 -29.43
CA GLN A 10 -24.93 28.83 -29.42
C GLN A 10 -24.05 28.77 -30.68
N PRO A 11 -22.79 28.35 -30.60
CA PRO A 11 -22.06 27.89 -31.76
C PRO A 11 -22.27 26.38 -31.96
N GLN A 12 -22.85 26.00 -33.07
CA GLN A 12 -22.84 24.64 -33.60
C GLN A 12 -21.45 24.34 -34.14
N GLY A 13 -20.73 23.43 -33.49
CA GLY A 13 -19.49 22.84 -34.02
C GLY A 13 -19.78 21.42 -34.48
N ALA A 14 -19.80 21.24 -35.80
CA ALA A 14 -19.86 19.95 -36.48
C ALA A 14 -18.50 19.23 -36.37
N TYR A 15 -18.48 18.08 -35.72
CA TYR A 15 -17.34 17.18 -35.76
C TYR A 15 -17.64 16.03 -36.73
N GLY A 16 -16.90 16.05 -37.87
CA GLY A 16 -16.90 14.99 -38.86
C GLY A 16 -16.29 13.69 -38.28
N GLN A 17 -16.95 12.58 -38.53
CA GLN A 17 -16.44 11.24 -38.30
C GLN A 17 -15.46 10.86 -39.42
N PRO A 18 -14.32 10.23 -39.12
CA PRO A 18 -13.56 9.50 -40.12
C PRO A 18 -14.11 8.07 -40.23
N GLN A 19 -14.65 7.74 -41.40
CA GLN A 19 -14.92 6.35 -41.78
C GLN A 19 -13.59 5.64 -42.07
N GLY A 20 -13.24 4.69 -41.23
CA GLY A 20 -12.17 3.73 -41.50
C GLY A 20 -12.71 2.50 -42.20
N ASN A 21 -12.37 2.36 -43.46
CA ASN A 21 -12.69 1.22 -44.35
C ASN A 21 -11.81 0.02 -43.95
N TYR A 22 -12.40 -1.05 -43.39
CA TYR A 22 -11.70 -2.31 -43.19
C TYR A 22 -11.87 -3.19 -44.41
N GLY A 23 -10.83 -3.23 -45.27
CA GLY A 23 -10.70 -4.15 -46.39
C GLY A 23 -10.60 -5.60 -45.91
N ASN A 24 -11.52 -6.40 -46.43
CA ASN A 24 -11.58 -7.85 -46.29
C ASN A 24 -10.48 -8.45 -47.20
N ASN A 25 -9.43 -9.03 -46.62
CA ASN A 25 -8.42 -9.77 -47.37
C ASN A 25 -8.56 -11.28 -47.07
N THR A 26 -9.33 -11.94 -47.93
CA THR A 26 -9.42 -13.39 -48.03
C THR A 26 -8.23 -13.94 -48.77
N GLY A 27 -7.17 -14.31 -48.07
CA GLY A 27 -6.02 -15.03 -48.61
C GLY A 27 -6.30 -16.51 -48.71
N ASN A 28 -6.51 -16.97 -49.93
CA ASN A 28 -6.64 -18.34 -50.38
C ASN A 28 -5.25 -18.98 -50.37
N TYR A 29 -5.03 -20.00 -49.50
CA TYR A 29 -3.83 -20.85 -49.58
C TYR A 29 -4.19 -22.19 -50.19
N GLY A 30 -3.68 -22.42 -51.40
CA GLY A 30 -3.81 -23.62 -52.18
C GLY A 30 -3.12 -24.83 -51.52
N ALA A 31 -3.75 -25.96 -51.69
CA ALA A 31 -3.24 -27.29 -51.32
C ALA A 31 -2.17 -27.78 -52.31
N PRO A 32 -1.14 -28.48 -51.91
CA PRO A 32 -0.24 -29.20 -52.83
C PRO A 32 -0.82 -30.53 -53.28
N PRO A 33 -0.44 -31.02 -54.50
CA PRO A 33 -1.05 -32.17 -55.14
C PRO A 33 -0.52 -33.52 -54.65
N GLY A 34 -1.37 -34.50 -54.75
CA GLY A 34 -1.15 -35.88 -54.35
C GLY A 34 -0.12 -36.63 -55.18
N GLY A 35 0.48 -37.62 -54.57
CA GLY A 35 1.33 -38.66 -55.15
C GLY A 35 0.95 -40.05 -54.63
N GLY A 36 0.41 -40.81 -55.49
CA GLY A 36 0.53 -42.14 -55.98
C GLY A 36 0.68 -43.32 -54.95
N HIS A 37 -0.34 -44.13 -54.88
CA HIS A 37 -0.22 -45.53 -54.41
C HIS A 37 0.38 -46.42 -55.48
N PRO A 38 1.19 -47.46 -55.15
CA PRO A 38 1.33 -48.69 -55.96
C PRO A 38 0.58 -49.88 -55.32
N PRO A 39 0.27 -50.90 -56.14
CA PRO A 39 -0.76 -51.88 -55.86
C PRO A 39 -0.26 -53.15 -55.17
N ALA A 40 -1.26 -53.94 -54.72
CA ALA A 40 -1.17 -55.19 -54.07
C ALA A 40 -0.53 -56.29 -54.89
N GLY A 41 0.17 -57.22 -54.24
CA GLY A 41 0.59 -58.50 -54.76
C GLY A 41 0.74 -59.49 -53.60
N GLN A 42 -0.13 -60.51 -53.57
CA GLN A 42 0.00 -61.79 -52.88
C GLN A 42 0.55 -62.80 -53.87
N PRO A 43 0.82 -64.09 -53.53
CA PRO A 43 1.16 -64.79 -52.28
C PRO A 43 2.35 -65.79 -52.48
N GLY A 44 2.78 -66.41 -51.40
CA GLY A 44 3.68 -67.59 -51.51
C GLY A 44 4.22 -68.12 -50.17
N GLU A 45 3.59 -69.09 -49.56
CA GLU A 45 4.21 -70.06 -48.66
C GLU A 45 5.13 -71.03 -49.43
N PRO A 46 6.06 -71.80 -48.83
CA PRO A 46 5.95 -72.57 -47.59
C PRO A 46 7.25 -72.77 -46.74
N ALA A 47 6.99 -73.11 -45.51
CA ALA A 47 7.53 -74.25 -44.71
C ALA A 47 9.02 -74.41 -44.32
N TYR A 48 9.16 -74.83 -43.07
CA TYR A 48 10.11 -75.65 -42.35
C TYR A 48 11.37 -75.05 -41.70
N GLY A 49 11.46 -75.43 -40.40
CA GLY A 49 12.74 -75.62 -39.74
C GLY A 49 12.88 -74.95 -38.39
N GLY A 50 12.57 -75.69 -37.35
CA GLY A 50 12.67 -75.37 -35.95
C GLY A 50 14.09 -75.18 -35.43
N TYR A 51 14.10 -74.85 -34.22
CA TYR A 51 14.97 -75.03 -33.07
C TYR A 51 15.08 -73.75 -32.25
N GLY A 52 14.77 -73.91 -30.99
CA GLY A 52 14.61 -72.96 -29.98
C GLY A 52 15.82 -72.07 -29.68
N ASN A 53 15.54 -70.94 -29.14
CA ASN A 53 16.15 -70.58 -27.87
C ASN A 53 15.61 -69.22 -27.39
N ASN A 54 15.43 -69.12 -26.09
CA ASN A 54 15.29 -67.98 -25.26
C ASN A 54 15.49 -66.63 -25.95
N ASN A 55 14.40 -65.91 -26.21
CA ASN A 55 14.48 -64.49 -26.40
C ASN A 55 13.45 -63.84 -25.49
N GLN A 56 13.97 -63.25 -24.43
CA GLN A 56 13.24 -62.29 -23.63
C GLN A 56 12.65 -61.25 -24.58
N GLN A 57 11.34 -61.31 -24.73
CA GLN A 57 10.61 -60.27 -25.48
C GLN A 57 10.78 -58.96 -24.80
N ASN A 58 11.55 -58.11 -25.44
CA ASN A 58 11.63 -56.68 -25.13
C ASN A 58 10.29 -56.07 -25.58
N ILE A 59 9.27 -56.17 -24.71
CA ILE A 59 7.99 -55.51 -24.90
C ILE A 59 8.26 -54.04 -24.64
N PRO A 60 8.03 -53.13 -25.60
CA PRO A 60 8.11 -51.69 -25.30
C PRO A 60 7.12 -51.40 -24.16
N PRO A 61 7.50 -50.54 -23.19
CA PRO A 61 6.60 -50.19 -22.11
C PRO A 61 5.32 -49.64 -22.73
N GLN A 62 4.21 -50.37 -22.56
CA GLN A 62 2.90 -49.79 -22.80
C GLN A 62 2.79 -48.57 -21.93
N TYR A 63 2.75 -47.41 -22.55
CA TYR A 63 2.30 -46.19 -21.89
C TYR A 63 0.86 -46.43 -21.44
N SER A 64 0.72 -46.99 -20.24
CA SER A 64 -0.55 -46.99 -19.56
C SER A 64 -0.92 -45.53 -19.36
N ASN A 65 -1.98 -45.13 -20.01
CA ASN A 65 -2.61 -43.82 -19.83
C ASN A 65 -3.18 -43.77 -18.40
N ARG A 66 -2.26 -43.70 -17.40
CA ARG A 66 -2.62 -43.37 -16.03
C ARG A 66 -3.01 -41.93 -16.09
N GLY A 67 -4.31 -41.69 -16.09
CA GLY A 67 -4.89 -40.39 -15.98
C GLY A 67 -4.14 -39.56 -14.93
N ALA A 68 -3.59 -38.47 -15.40
CA ALA A 68 -2.95 -37.46 -14.57
C ALA A 68 -4.01 -36.83 -13.66
N THR A 69 -4.31 -37.51 -12.55
CA THR A 69 -5.13 -36.99 -11.46
C THR A 69 -4.48 -37.25 -10.11
N GLN A 70 -3.19 -37.02 -10.03
CA GLN A 70 -2.66 -36.55 -8.78
C GLN A 70 -2.68 -35.00 -8.86
N ARG A 71 -3.77 -34.41 -8.38
CA ARG A 71 -3.68 -33.04 -7.85
C ARG A 71 -2.48 -33.08 -6.92
N ASN A 72 -1.46 -32.29 -7.25
CA ASN A 72 -0.38 -32.02 -6.32
C ASN A 72 -1.00 -31.29 -5.12
N ASP A 73 -1.45 -32.04 -4.13
CA ASP A 73 -1.77 -31.56 -2.78
C ASP A 73 -0.48 -31.31 -1.97
N ALA A 74 0.61 -30.93 -2.65
CA ALA A 74 1.74 -30.37 -1.96
C ALA A 74 1.25 -29.11 -1.23
N PRO A 75 1.50 -28.99 0.08
CA PRO A 75 1.06 -27.82 0.83
C PRO A 75 1.54 -26.58 0.09
N HIS A 76 0.62 -25.67 -0.20
CA HIS A 76 0.94 -24.44 -0.93
C HIS A 76 2.03 -23.71 -0.16
N ARG A 77 3.20 -23.58 -0.78
CA ARG A 77 4.30 -22.84 -0.19
C ARG A 77 3.88 -21.37 -0.04
N VAL A 78 3.95 -20.83 1.17
CA VAL A 78 3.70 -19.42 1.43
C VAL A 78 4.72 -18.58 0.65
N THR A 79 4.24 -17.67 -0.16
CA THR A 79 5.04 -16.75 -0.97
C THR A 79 5.19 -15.44 -0.20
N PRO A 80 6.42 -14.94 0.06
CA PRO A 80 6.59 -13.60 0.62
C PRO A 80 6.01 -12.52 -0.28
N ILE A 81 5.46 -11.46 0.31
CA ILE A 81 4.93 -10.31 -0.45
C ILE A 81 6.02 -9.68 -1.32
N SER A 82 7.26 -9.64 -0.83
CA SER A 82 8.42 -9.11 -1.57
C SER A 82 8.71 -9.84 -2.89
N SER A 83 8.27 -11.08 -3.02
CA SER A 83 8.45 -11.91 -4.23
C SER A 83 7.28 -11.80 -5.22
N LEU A 84 6.17 -11.15 -4.84
CA LEU A 84 5.01 -11.03 -5.70
C LEU A 84 5.27 -10.14 -6.91
N ASN A 85 4.78 -10.58 -8.07
CA ASN A 85 4.80 -9.79 -9.29
C ASN A 85 3.59 -10.13 -10.19
N PRO A 86 3.22 -9.25 -11.14
CA PRO A 86 2.03 -9.42 -11.98
C PRO A 86 2.04 -10.66 -12.90
N TYR A 87 3.19 -11.31 -13.09
CA TYR A 87 3.34 -12.48 -13.96
C TYR A 87 3.13 -13.80 -13.22
N MET A 88 2.96 -13.75 -11.89
CA MET A 88 2.74 -14.96 -11.09
C MET A 88 1.30 -15.44 -11.21
N ASN A 89 1.11 -16.67 -11.72
CA ASN A 89 -0.20 -17.29 -11.87
C ASN A 89 -0.62 -18.14 -10.65
N ARG A 90 0.35 -18.57 -9.84
CA ARG A 90 0.11 -19.39 -8.64
C ARG A 90 0.94 -18.84 -7.49
N TRP A 91 0.25 -18.38 -6.47
CA TRP A 91 0.83 -17.87 -5.24
C TRP A 91 -0.16 -18.05 -4.09
N MET A 92 0.38 -18.15 -2.92
CA MET A 92 -0.36 -18.08 -1.66
C MET A 92 0.44 -17.20 -0.72
N ILE A 93 -0.19 -16.21 -0.15
CA ILE A 93 0.40 -15.37 0.88
C ILE A 93 -0.29 -15.65 2.21
N ARG A 94 0.47 -15.57 3.30
CA ARG A 94 -0.03 -15.59 4.67
C ARG A 94 0.21 -14.25 5.29
N VAL A 95 -0.86 -13.54 5.63
CA VAL A 95 -0.81 -12.12 5.96
C VAL A 95 -1.74 -11.74 7.09
N ARG A 96 -1.33 -10.77 7.89
CA ARG A 96 -2.16 -10.12 8.91
C ARG A 96 -2.84 -8.89 8.33
N VAL A 97 -4.11 -8.69 8.65
CA VAL A 97 -4.84 -7.45 8.37
C VAL A 97 -4.41 -6.39 9.40
N THR A 98 -3.85 -5.29 8.93
CA THR A 98 -3.27 -4.23 9.79
C THR A 98 -4.16 -3.00 9.96
N ASN A 99 -5.14 -2.80 9.06
CA ASN A 99 -6.11 -1.71 9.16
C ASN A 99 -7.49 -2.25 9.56
N GLN A 100 -8.40 -1.35 9.93
CA GLN A 100 -9.82 -1.67 10.04
C GLN A 100 -10.45 -1.63 8.64
N PRO A 101 -10.87 -2.78 8.07
CA PRO A 101 -11.49 -2.81 6.75
C PRO A 101 -12.80 -2.02 6.75
N ASN A 102 -12.93 -1.07 5.84
CA ASN A 102 -14.13 -0.26 5.70
C ASN A 102 -14.49 -0.04 4.24
N ILE A 103 -15.76 -0.27 3.91
CA ILE A 103 -16.29 -0.02 2.57
C ILE A 103 -16.45 1.49 2.37
N ARG A 104 -15.94 1.98 1.24
CA ARG A 104 -16.14 3.35 0.79
C ARG A 104 -16.94 3.37 -0.50
N SER A 105 -17.94 4.22 -0.57
CA SER A 105 -18.63 4.52 -1.82
C SER A 105 -17.81 5.51 -2.64
N TYR A 106 -17.83 5.35 -3.96
CA TYR A 106 -17.27 6.31 -4.90
C TYR A 106 -18.23 6.53 -6.06
N HIS A 107 -18.15 7.73 -6.63
CA HIS A 107 -18.87 8.10 -7.85
C HIS A 107 -17.86 8.45 -8.93
N ASN A 108 -18.05 7.92 -10.15
CA ASN A 108 -17.23 8.25 -11.30
C ASN A 108 -18.08 8.27 -12.59
N ALA A 109 -17.48 8.57 -13.73
CA ALA A 109 -18.16 8.63 -15.03
C ALA A 109 -18.86 7.30 -15.45
N ARG A 110 -18.55 6.18 -14.79
CA ARG A 110 -19.16 4.86 -15.05
C ARG A 110 -20.29 4.53 -14.06
N GLY A 111 -20.58 5.44 -13.12
CA GLY A 111 -21.59 5.29 -12.08
C GLY A 111 -21.00 5.13 -10.68
N ASP A 112 -21.90 4.78 -9.77
CA ASP A 112 -21.57 4.53 -8.36
C ASP A 112 -20.94 3.17 -8.16
N GLY A 113 -20.07 3.08 -7.17
CA GLY A 113 -19.45 1.84 -6.80
C GLY A 113 -18.97 1.82 -5.35
N LYS A 114 -18.66 0.64 -4.89
CA LYS A 114 -18.10 0.38 -3.56
C LYS A 114 -16.69 -0.14 -3.70
N VAL A 115 -15.80 0.27 -2.79
CA VAL A 115 -14.42 -0.22 -2.71
C VAL A 115 -14.07 -0.55 -1.27
N LEU A 116 -13.41 -1.70 -1.09
CA LEU A 116 -12.82 -2.12 0.16
C LEU A 116 -11.31 -2.20 -0.03
N ASN A 117 -10.56 -1.52 0.84
CA ASN A 117 -9.11 -1.60 0.90
C ASN A 117 -8.70 -2.30 2.20
N VAL A 118 -7.86 -3.32 2.07
CA VAL A 118 -7.34 -4.09 3.20
C VAL A 118 -5.82 -4.03 3.14
N ASP A 119 -5.21 -3.49 4.20
CA ASP A 119 -3.75 -3.43 4.32
C ASP A 119 -3.26 -4.74 4.95
N LEU A 120 -2.31 -5.38 4.29
CA LEU A 120 -1.83 -6.73 4.59
C LEU A 120 -0.33 -6.70 4.88
N LEU A 121 0.08 -7.44 5.92
CA LEU A 121 1.47 -7.56 6.38
C LEU A 121 1.85 -9.03 6.49
N ASP A 122 2.98 -9.43 5.91
CA ASP A 122 3.53 -10.78 6.05
C ASP A 122 4.57 -10.91 7.18
N ALA A 123 5.10 -12.12 7.37
CA ALA A 123 6.08 -12.41 8.41
C ALA A 123 7.45 -11.75 8.18
N GLU A 124 7.79 -11.42 6.92
CA GLU A 124 9.04 -10.77 6.55
C GLU A 124 8.97 -9.23 6.62
N GLY A 125 7.79 -8.68 6.96
CA GLY A 125 7.54 -7.23 6.98
C GLY A 125 7.19 -6.66 5.61
N GLY A 126 6.87 -7.52 4.64
CA GLY A 126 6.30 -7.12 3.35
C GLY A 126 4.87 -6.60 3.55
N GLU A 127 4.55 -5.47 2.90
CA GLU A 127 3.24 -4.85 2.97
C GLU A 127 2.63 -4.75 1.58
N ILE A 128 1.36 -5.09 1.45
CA ILE A 128 0.60 -4.98 0.22
C ILE A 128 -0.86 -4.65 0.52
N LYS A 129 -1.52 -4.01 -0.41
CA LYS A 129 -2.95 -3.70 -0.30
C LYS A 129 -3.78 -4.68 -1.11
N ALA A 130 -4.80 -5.27 -0.49
CA ALA A 130 -5.86 -5.97 -1.21
C ALA A 130 -7.00 -4.99 -1.49
N VAL A 131 -7.49 -5.01 -2.73
CA VAL A 131 -8.56 -4.12 -3.21
C VAL A 131 -9.70 -4.95 -3.76
N CYS A 132 -10.90 -4.70 -3.26
CA CYS A 132 -12.14 -5.35 -3.70
C CYS A 132 -13.15 -4.29 -4.16
N PHE A 133 -13.99 -4.63 -5.14
CA PHE A 133 -14.99 -3.71 -5.68
C PHE A 133 -16.40 -4.31 -5.61
N ASN A 134 -17.39 -3.47 -5.39
CA ASN A 134 -18.82 -3.78 -5.43
C ASN A 134 -19.19 -5.02 -4.57
N ASP A 135 -19.81 -6.04 -5.14
CA ASP A 135 -20.26 -7.25 -4.45
C ASP A 135 -19.10 -7.97 -3.75
N THR A 136 -17.92 -7.97 -4.38
CA THR A 136 -16.70 -8.53 -3.79
C THR A 136 -16.26 -7.73 -2.55
N ALA A 137 -16.42 -6.40 -2.56
CA ALA A 137 -16.15 -5.57 -1.41
C ALA A 137 -17.11 -5.87 -0.25
N GLU A 138 -18.39 -6.06 -0.52
CA GLU A 138 -19.40 -6.44 0.48
C GLU A 138 -19.08 -7.81 1.10
N ARG A 139 -18.80 -8.81 0.24
CA ARG A 139 -18.44 -10.15 0.67
C ARG A 139 -17.22 -10.15 1.59
N PHE A 140 -16.12 -9.54 1.17
CA PHE A 140 -14.87 -9.60 1.93
C PHE A 140 -14.83 -8.65 3.12
N SER A 141 -15.69 -7.63 3.19
CA SER A 141 -15.83 -6.80 4.39
C SER A 141 -16.32 -7.58 5.60
N GLN A 142 -17.05 -8.67 5.38
CA GLN A 142 -17.53 -9.56 6.44
C GLN A 142 -16.49 -10.63 6.83
N VAL A 143 -15.53 -10.89 5.94
CA VAL A 143 -14.48 -11.90 6.15
C VAL A 143 -13.28 -11.31 6.88
N PHE A 144 -12.77 -10.17 6.38
CA PHE A 144 -11.57 -9.56 6.95
C PHE A 144 -11.85 -8.87 8.27
N GLN A 145 -11.05 -9.18 9.27
CA GLN A 145 -11.07 -8.53 10.58
C GLN A 145 -9.67 -8.02 10.92
N ALA A 146 -9.60 -6.80 11.45
CA ALA A 146 -8.33 -6.20 11.88
C ALA A 146 -7.61 -7.10 12.90
N GLY A 147 -6.32 -7.28 12.71
CA GLY A 147 -5.46 -8.09 13.57
C GLY A 147 -5.49 -9.59 13.30
N ARG A 148 -6.42 -10.12 12.52
CA ARG A 148 -6.47 -11.53 12.14
C ARG A 148 -5.50 -11.85 11.01
N VAL A 149 -5.11 -13.12 10.90
CA VAL A 149 -4.22 -13.64 9.86
C VAL A 149 -5.00 -14.49 8.88
N TYR A 150 -4.74 -14.31 7.59
CA TYR A 150 -5.41 -15.02 6.51
C TYR A 150 -4.42 -15.58 5.51
N ASP A 151 -4.76 -16.73 4.95
CA ASP A 151 -4.15 -17.29 3.75
C ASP A 151 -4.95 -16.84 2.53
N ILE A 152 -4.29 -16.14 1.61
CA ILE A 152 -4.93 -15.54 0.42
C ILE A 152 -4.34 -16.14 -0.83
N GLN A 153 -5.21 -16.54 -1.76
CA GLN A 153 -4.86 -17.15 -3.04
C GLN A 153 -5.77 -16.65 -4.16
N LYS A 154 -5.34 -16.83 -5.40
CA LYS A 154 -6.14 -16.58 -6.62
C LYS A 154 -6.63 -15.14 -6.78
N GLY A 155 -5.87 -14.18 -6.30
CA GLY A 155 -6.09 -12.77 -6.63
C GLY A 155 -5.24 -12.35 -7.83
N GLN A 156 -5.61 -11.24 -8.46
CA GLN A 156 -4.82 -10.63 -9.53
C GLN A 156 -3.84 -9.62 -8.95
N ILE A 157 -2.54 -9.80 -9.21
CA ILE A 157 -1.51 -8.83 -8.84
C ILE A 157 -1.45 -7.77 -9.95
N SER A 158 -1.52 -6.50 -9.59
CA SER A 158 -1.46 -5.39 -10.54
C SER A 158 -0.59 -4.25 -10.00
N ASN A 159 -0.07 -3.42 -10.91
CA ASN A 159 0.65 -2.21 -10.53
C ASN A 159 -0.31 -1.23 -9.83
N VAL A 160 0.18 -0.59 -8.79
CA VAL A 160 -0.56 0.46 -8.09
C VAL A 160 -0.79 1.64 -9.03
N LYS A 161 -2.07 2.01 -9.21
CA LYS A 161 -2.45 3.14 -10.07
C LYS A 161 -2.12 4.49 -9.46
N ASN A 162 -2.15 4.59 -8.14
CA ASN A 162 -1.89 5.85 -7.43
C ASN A 162 -0.87 5.65 -6.30
N LYS A 163 0.40 5.89 -6.62
CA LYS A 163 1.52 5.77 -5.67
C LYS A 163 1.46 6.79 -4.53
N LYS A 164 0.63 7.84 -4.62
CA LYS A 164 0.49 8.84 -3.55
C LYS A 164 -0.05 8.28 -2.24
N PHE A 165 -0.80 7.18 -2.31
CA PHE A 165 -1.47 6.56 -1.15
C PHE A 165 -1.02 5.13 -0.89
N ASN A 166 0.03 4.68 -1.55
CA ASN A 166 0.50 3.31 -1.42
C ASN A 166 2.02 3.25 -1.58
N ASN A 167 2.70 2.79 -0.55
CA ASN A 167 4.16 2.63 -0.55
C ASN A 167 4.63 1.38 -1.29
N ALA A 168 3.71 0.48 -1.69
CA ALA A 168 4.00 -0.70 -2.47
C ALA A 168 3.92 -0.42 -3.97
N ASP A 169 4.68 -1.15 -4.78
CA ASP A 169 4.61 -1.08 -6.24
C ASP A 169 3.40 -1.83 -6.79
N PHE A 170 2.92 -2.83 -6.08
CA PHE A 170 1.83 -3.71 -6.47
C PHE A 170 0.67 -3.68 -5.48
N GLU A 171 -0.50 -4.01 -5.98
CA GLU A 171 -1.71 -4.28 -5.20
C GLU A 171 -2.33 -5.61 -5.64
N ILE A 172 -3.06 -6.27 -4.75
CA ILE A 172 -3.80 -7.48 -5.05
C ILE A 172 -5.26 -7.11 -5.26
N ARG A 173 -5.78 -7.37 -6.44
CA ARG A 173 -7.21 -7.27 -6.70
C ARG A 173 -7.86 -8.62 -6.41
N LEU A 174 -8.79 -8.64 -5.47
CA LEU A 174 -9.58 -9.81 -5.16
C LEU A 174 -10.89 -9.79 -5.96
N ASP A 175 -11.30 -10.96 -6.43
CA ASP A 175 -12.51 -11.20 -7.19
C ASP A 175 -13.33 -12.36 -6.59
N ASN A 176 -14.39 -12.77 -7.26
CA ASN A 176 -15.25 -13.86 -6.78
C ASN A 176 -14.54 -15.23 -6.75
N GLY A 177 -13.49 -15.41 -7.54
CA GLY A 177 -12.67 -16.62 -7.57
C GLY A 177 -11.55 -16.65 -6.53
N SER A 178 -11.30 -15.53 -5.88
CA SER A 178 -10.27 -15.42 -4.84
C SER A 178 -10.65 -16.24 -3.60
N VAL A 179 -9.64 -16.88 -3.01
CA VAL A 179 -9.77 -17.69 -1.80
C VAL A 179 -9.11 -16.95 -0.65
N VAL A 180 -9.87 -16.73 0.40
CA VAL A 180 -9.42 -16.08 1.64
C VAL A 180 -9.86 -16.97 2.79
N GLU A 181 -8.93 -17.53 3.52
CA GLU A 181 -9.17 -18.44 4.65
C GLU A 181 -8.45 -17.93 5.90
N GLU A 182 -9.10 -17.95 7.05
CA GLU A 182 -8.45 -17.56 8.30
C GLU A 182 -7.40 -18.61 8.68
N CYS A 183 -6.18 -18.15 8.99
CA CYS A 183 -5.10 -19.01 9.43
C CYS A 183 -5.31 -19.42 10.89
N THR A 184 -5.49 -20.71 11.13
CA THR A 184 -5.67 -21.29 12.48
C THR A 184 -4.36 -21.71 13.14
N ASP A 185 -3.25 -21.69 12.41
CA ASP A 185 -1.92 -22.00 12.93
C ASP A 185 -1.43 -20.87 13.86
N THR A 186 -1.45 -21.14 15.15
CA THR A 186 -1.07 -20.17 16.18
C THR A 186 0.40 -19.77 16.11
N GLN A 187 1.31 -20.68 15.74
CA GLN A 187 2.73 -20.38 15.60
C GLN A 187 2.99 -19.49 14.38
N ALA A 188 2.40 -19.81 13.25
CA ALA A 188 2.48 -18.97 12.06
C ALA A 188 1.84 -17.59 12.28
N THR A 189 0.72 -17.54 13.00
CA THR A 189 0.05 -16.29 13.35
C THR A 189 0.92 -15.43 14.29
N ALA A 190 1.60 -16.03 15.26
CA ALA A 190 2.47 -15.30 16.18
C ALA A 190 3.73 -14.75 15.49
N SER A 191 4.21 -15.37 14.43
CA SER A 191 5.39 -14.92 13.67
C SER A 191 5.15 -13.61 12.92
N ILE A 192 3.91 -13.27 12.59
CA ILE A 192 3.56 -12.06 11.86
C ILE A 192 3.31 -10.92 12.84
N LYS A 193 4.09 -9.86 12.78
CA LYS A 193 3.95 -8.68 13.64
C LYS A 193 2.57 -8.03 13.46
N LYS A 194 2.10 -7.30 14.47
CA LYS A 194 0.85 -6.54 14.37
C LYS A 194 1.00 -5.32 13.46
N ILE A 195 2.14 -4.66 13.54
CA ILE A 195 2.50 -3.48 12.76
C ILE A 195 3.98 -3.62 12.39
N HIS A 196 4.32 -3.21 11.18
CA HIS A 196 5.70 -3.05 10.74
C HIS A 196 5.93 -1.59 10.35
N TYR A 197 6.94 -0.97 10.97
CA TYR A 197 7.31 0.42 10.69
C TYR A 197 8.54 0.47 9.77
N LYS A 198 8.52 1.40 8.82
CA LYS A 198 9.67 1.79 7.99
C LYS A 198 10.04 3.23 8.33
N PHE A 199 10.52 3.42 9.56
CA PHE A 199 10.80 4.76 10.07
C PHE A 199 11.80 5.52 9.20
N GLN A 200 11.44 6.75 8.89
CA GLN A 200 12.30 7.76 8.29
C GLN A 200 12.71 8.75 9.39
N LYS A 201 13.95 9.25 9.31
CA LYS A 201 14.38 10.34 10.19
C LYS A 201 13.60 11.60 9.88
N ILE A 202 13.27 12.39 10.91
CA ILE A 202 12.52 13.64 10.73
C ILE A 202 13.24 14.56 9.74
N ALA A 203 14.56 14.71 9.83
CA ALA A 203 15.31 15.53 8.88
C ALA A 203 15.14 15.12 7.42
N SER A 204 14.96 13.82 7.13
CA SER A 204 14.79 13.33 5.75
C SER A 204 13.39 13.63 5.16
N ILE A 205 12.44 14.06 5.98
CA ILE A 205 11.10 14.44 5.50
C ILE A 205 11.15 15.75 4.70
N GLU A 206 12.20 16.57 4.85
CA GLU A 206 12.39 17.79 4.04
C GLU A 206 12.36 17.48 2.54
N ASP A 207 13.00 16.39 2.12
CA ASP A 207 13.08 15.95 0.73
C ASP A 207 11.90 15.05 0.33
N ALA A 208 11.01 14.72 1.26
CA ALA A 208 9.91 13.80 0.99
C ALA A 208 8.87 14.43 0.06
N PHE A 209 8.30 13.60 -0.82
CA PHE A 209 7.26 14.01 -1.76
C PHE A 209 5.97 14.42 -1.03
N VAL A 210 5.49 15.64 -1.31
CA VAL A 210 4.23 16.16 -0.76
C VAL A 210 3.04 15.33 -1.22
N GLY A 211 2.26 14.85 -0.24
CA GLY A 211 1.16 13.92 -0.46
C GLY A 211 1.56 12.44 -0.40
N GLY A 212 2.87 12.14 -0.27
CA GLY A 212 3.36 10.80 0.05
C GLY A 212 3.03 10.39 1.48
N MET A 213 3.29 9.13 1.80
CA MET A 213 3.11 8.56 3.13
C MET A 213 4.48 8.31 3.76
N ALA A 214 4.62 8.63 5.04
CA ALA A 214 5.84 8.40 5.80
C ALA A 214 5.52 7.78 7.16
N ASP A 215 6.42 6.89 7.61
CA ASP A 215 6.43 6.41 8.98
C ASP A 215 7.50 7.21 9.74
N VAL A 216 7.11 7.85 10.83
CA VAL A 216 8.03 8.63 11.66
C VAL A 216 7.92 8.23 13.12
N ILE A 217 9.02 8.37 13.85
CA ILE A 217 9.04 8.18 15.29
C ILE A 217 9.77 9.37 15.93
N GLY A 218 9.22 9.92 17.00
CA GLY A 218 9.82 11.06 17.68
C GLY A 218 9.31 11.21 19.11
N VAL A 219 10.03 11.98 19.90
CA VAL A 219 9.59 12.39 21.25
C VAL A 219 8.65 13.57 21.11
N VAL A 220 7.51 13.51 21.79
CA VAL A 220 6.55 14.60 21.85
C VAL A 220 7.13 15.73 22.70
N HIS A 221 7.42 16.87 22.06
CA HIS A 221 7.97 18.03 22.74
C HIS A 221 6.90 18.99 23.21
N THR A 222 5.96 19.34 22.33
CA THR A 222 4.81 20.20 22.65
C THR A 222 3.54 19.68 22.01
N VAL A 223 2.42 19.95 22.65
CA VAL A 223 1.08 19.64 22.17
C VAL A 223 0.28 20.94 22.18
N GLY A 224 -0.30 21.30 21.05
CA GLY A 224 -1.16 22.47 20.90
C GLY A 224 -2.59 22.22 21.36
N ASP A 225 -3.38 23.26 21.44
CA ASP A 225 -4.80 23.21 21.82
C ASP A 225 -5.65 22.47 20.75
N LEU A 226 -6.78 21.94 21.20
CA LEU A 226 -7.78 21.38 20.30
C LEU A 226 -8.55 22.52 19.61
N ALA A 227 -8.39 22.64 18.31
CA ALA A 227 -9.08 23.64 17.49
C ALA A 227 -10.20 23.00 16.67
N THR A 228 -11.37 23.61 16.64
CA THR A 228 -12.46 23.26 15.73
C THR A 228 -12.34 24.06 14.45
N ILE A 229 -12.35 23.38 13.31
CA ILE A 229 -12.15 23.99 11.99
C ILE A 229 -13.33 23.63 11.08
N MET A 230 -13.82 24.64 10.35
CA MET A 230 -14.84 24.43 9.31
C MET A 230 -14.22 23.78 8.07
N LYS A 231 -14.79 22.70 7.59
CA LYS A 231 -14.45 22.07 6.33
C LYS A 231 -15.04 22.84 5.16
N ARG A 232 -14.50 22.58 3.96
CA ARG A 232 -15.04 23.20 2.73
C ARG A 232 -16.47 22.79 2.39
N ASP A 233 -16.92 21.64 2.90
CA ASP A 233 -18.27 21.11 2.76
C ASP A 233 -19.27 21.69 3.80
N GLY A 234 -18.85 22.62 4.64
CA GLY A 234 -19.63 23.25 5.70
C GLY A 234 -19.68 22.45 7.01
N GLY A 235 -19.09 21.24 7.05
CA GLY A 235 -19.00 20.47 8.28
C GLY A 235 -17.85 20.94 9.18
N GLU A 236 -17.93 20.61 10.47
CA GLU A 236 -16.86 20.86 11.43
C GLU A 236 -15.93 19.66 11.57
N THR A 237 -14.69 19.91 11.95
CA THR A 237 -13.70 18.87 12.33
C THR A 237 -12.74 19.44 13.38
N ASN A 238 -12.14 18.54 14.15
CA ASN A 238 -11.16 18.93 15.15
C ASN A 238 -9.73 18.72 14.61
N LYS A 239 -8.89 19.68 14.90
CA LYS A 239 -7.45 19.67 14.59
C LYS A 239 -6.65 19.88 15.89
N ARG A 240 -5.51 19.18 16.00
CA ARG A 240 -4.50 19.44 17.04
C ARG A 240 -3.12 19.30 16.45
N SER A 241 -2.21 20.20 16.78
CA SER A 241 -0.81 20.16 16.36
C SER A 241 0.05 19.57 17.47
N VAL A 242 0.95 18.65 17.11
CA VAL A 242 1.92 18.02 18.01
C VAL A 242 3.30 18.13 17.40
N HIS A 243 4.26 18.67 18.15
CA HIS A 243 5.65 18.78 17.67
C HIS A 243 6.46 17.56 18.13
N LEU A 244 7.03 16.85 17.16
CA LEU A 244 7.89 15.69 17.37
C LEU A 244 9.34 16.06 17.12
N ARG A 245 10.25 15.50 17.92
CA ARG A 245 11.71 15.61 17.76
C ARG A 245 12.34 14.23 17.70
N ASP A 246 13.38 14.09 16.91
CA ASP A 246 14.21 12.89 16.91
C ASP A 246 15.70 13.25 16.98
N ASP A 247 16.54 12.22 17.00
CA ASP A 247 18.01 12.32 17.08
C ASP A 247 18.66 12.79 15.76
N SER A 248 17.89 13.16 14.75
CA SER A 248 18.41 13.75 13.49
C SER A 248 18.68 15.25 13.60
N GLY A 249 18.38 15.88 14.74
CA GLY A 249 18.51 17.31 14.93
C GLY A 249 17.38 18.12 14.29
N ALA A 250 16.27 17.47 13.95
CA ALA A 250 15.11 18.12 13.37
C ALA A 250 13.84 17.90 14.21
N SER A 251 12.88 18.81 14.03
CA SER A 251 11.52 18.67 14.56
C SER A 251 10.49 18.87 13.46
N ILE A 252 9.35 18.22 13.61
CA ILE A 252 8.24 18.28 12.64
C ILE A 252 6.90 18.43 13.33
N GLU A 253 5.99 19.18 12.72
CA GLU A 253 4.61 19.24 13.17
C GLU A 253 3.84 18.01 12.68
N LEU A 254 3.24 17.27 13.61
CA LEU A 254 2.21 16.30 13.34
C LEU A 254 0.85 16.97 13.49
N THR A 255 0.16 17.20 12.39
CA THR A 255 -1.22 17.70 12.39
C THR A 255 -2.18 16.51 12.57
N MET A 256 -2.76 16.40 13.75
CA MET A 256 -3.80 15.40 14.03
C MET A 256 -5.18 15.92 13.64
N TRP A 257 -5.96 15.09 12.96
CA TRP A 257 -7.36 15.32 12.67
C TRP A 257 -8.23 14.36 13.46
N ALA A 258 -9.49 14.70 13.70
CA ALA A 258 -10.43 13.81 14.37
C ALA A 258 -10.52 12.46 13.62
N PRO A 259 -10.60 11.32 14.35
CA PRO A 259 -10.70 11.21 15.83
C PRO A 259 -9.36 11.37 16.59
N HIS A 260 -8.21 11.24 15.93
CA HIS A 260 -6.88 11.24 16.58
C HIS A 260 -6.63 12.53 17.40
N ALA A 261 -7.10 13.69 16.91
CA ALA A 261 -6.94 14.97 17.61
C ALA A 261 -7.59 14.96 18.99
N ILE A 262 -8.71 14.26 19.14
CA ILE A 262 -9.48 14.19 20.38
C ILE A 262 -8.91 13.09 21.28
N ASP A 263 -8.84 11.85 20.77
CA ASP A 263 -8.55 10.66 21.60
C ASP A 263 -7.08 10.61 22.00
N VAL A 264 -6.19 10.52 21.00
CA VAL A 264 -4.75 10.44 21.24
C VAL A 264 -4.19 11.78 21.65
N GLY A 265 -4.59 12.86 20.97
CA GLY A 265 -4.12 14.21 21.25
C GLY A 265 -4.44 14.68 22.65
N GLY A 266 -5.62 14.34 23.19
CA GLY A 266 -5.98 14.66 24.58
C GLY A 266 -5.12 13.90 25.60
N LYS A 267 -4.78 12.63 25.34
CA LYS A 267 -3.85 11.87 26.19
C LYS A 267 -2.44 12.47 26.18
N LEU A 268 -1.94 12.86 25.00
CA LEU A 268 -0.62 13.47 24.87
C LEU A 268 -0.54 14.81 25.59
N GLU A 269 -1.60 15.63 25.49
CA GLU A 269 -1.71 16.89 26.21
C GLU A 269 -1.62 16.70 27.72
N ALA A 270 -2.36 15.73 28.27
CA ALA A 270 -2.32 15.43 29.69
C ALA A 270 -0.93 14.97 30.15
N MET A 271 -0.25 14.12 29.36
CA MET A 271 1.10 13.65 29.64
C MET A 271 2.12 14.79 29.62
N VAL A 272 2.10 15.62 28.57
CA VAL A 272 3.04 16.74 28.45
C VAL A 272 2.82 17.81 29.53
N ASN A 273 1.56 18.10 29.86
CA ASN A 273 1.24 19.02 30.96
C ASN A 273 1.67 18.44 32.33
N GLY A 274 1.75 17.12 32.46
CA GLY A 274 2.32 16.41 33.61
C GLY A 274 3.85 16.37 33.63
N GLY A 275 4.52 16.93 32.64
CA GLY A 275 5.98 16.92 32.49
C GLY A 275 6.54 15.66 31.83
N GLU A 276 5.68 14.80 31.29
CA GLU A 276 6.10 13.63 30.52
C GLU A 276 6.23 13.98 29.05
N HIS A 277 7.26 13.44 28.42
CA HIS A 277 7.48 13.59 26.97
C HIS A 277 7.43 12.21 26.30
N PRO A 278 6.23 11.67 25.96
CA PRO A 278 6.12 10.33 25.42
C PRO A 278 6.77 10.20 24.05
N VAL A 279 7.24 9.00 23.71
CA VAL A 279 7.63 8.64 22.34
C VAL A 279 6.39 8.31 21.54
N LEU A 280 6.28 8.88 20.36
CA LEU A 280 5.16 8.65 19.45
C LEU A 280 5.65 8.01 18.16
N ALA A 281 5.11 6.83 17.83
CA ALA A 281 5.29 6.22 16.52
C ALA A 281 4.06 6.50 15.66
N VAL A 282 4.29 7.01 14.46
CA VAL A 282 3.26 7.34 13.47
C VAL A 282 3.51 6.51 12.23
N LYS A 283 2.57 5.64 11.89
CA LYS A 283 2.56 4.87 10.65
C LYS A 283 1.61 5.49 9.63
N ASN A 284 2.03 5.56 8.38
CA ASN A 284 1.25 6.11 7.29
C ASN A 284 0.78 7.55 7.56
N GLY A 285 1.66 8.39 8.09
CA GLY A 285 1.44 9.83 8.15
C GLY A 285 1.58 10.44 6.76
N ARG A 286 0.67 11.33 6.37
CA ARG A 286 0.72 12.00 5.06
C ARG A 286 1.63 13.21 5.11
N VAL A 287 2.64 13.24 4.27
CA VAL A 287 3.53 14.39 4.12
C VAL A 287 2.75 15.56 3.52
N GLY A 288 2.68 16.65 4.25
CA GLY A 288 2.08 17.92 3.84
C GLY A 288 3.12 19.02 3.69
N GLU A 289 2.70 20.12 3.10
CA GLU A 289 3.51 21.35 3.01
C GLU A 289 2.58 22.55 3.25
N PHE A 290 2.66 23.05 4.45
CA PHE A 290 1.96 24.27 4.85
C PHE A 290 2.83 25.00 5.87
N GLN A 291 3.39 26.13 5.49
CA GLN A 291 4.44 26.83 6.26
C GLN A 291 5.66 25.92 6.53
N GLY A 292 6.03 25.08 5.52
CA GLY A 292 7.06 24.06 5.54
C GLY A 292 6.51 22.63 5.63
N LYS A 293 7.40 21.65 5.76
CA LYS A 293 7.00 20.24 5.81
C LYS A 293 6.33 19.88 7.13
N ASN A 294 5.26 19.12 7.03
CA ASN A 294 4.51 18.59 8.17
C ASN A 294 3.99 17.19 7.86
N ILE A 295 3.53 16.50 8.88
CA ILE A 295 2.86 15.19 8.77
C ILE A 295 1.40 15.38 9.19
N GLY A 296 0.46 14.96 8.36
CA GLY A 296 -0.96 14.95 8.69
C GLY A 296 -1.50 13.55 8.91
N THR A 297 -2.41 13.37 9.87
CA THR A 297 -3.11 12.10 10.01
C THR A 297 -4.18 11.94 8.93
N VAL A 298 -4.34 10.71 8.45
CA VAL A 298 -5.40 10.29 7.53
C VAL A 298 -6.11 9.06 8.09
N SER A 299 -7.15 8.59 7.45
CA SER A 299 -7.93 7.41 7.92
C SER A 299 -7.12 6.11 8.05
N SER A 300 -5.98 6.00 7.37
CA SER A 300 -5.06 4.85 7.46
C SER A 300 -3.89 5.09 8.40
N THR A 301 -3.80 6.25 9.03
CA THR A 301 -2.72 6.54 9.98
C THR A 301 -2.96 5.76 11.27
N ASN A 302 -1.92 5.09 11.73
CA ASN A 302 -1.88 4.47 13.06
C ASN A 302 -0.89 5.24 13.93
N ILE A 303 -1.29 5.49 15.18
CA ILE A 303 -0.47 6.19 16.17
C ILE A 303 -0.33 5.32 17.41
N ASP A 304 0.92 5.06 17.82
CA ASP A 304 1.24 4.29 18.99
C ASP A 304 2.05 5.14 19.98
N VAL A 305 1.55 5.24 21.21
CA VAL A 305 2.16 6.05 22.27
C VAL A 305 3.01 5.15 23.16
N ASN A 306 4.28 5.50 23.31
CA ASN A 306 5.28 4.72 24.03
C ASN A 306 5.34 3.25 23.56
N PRO A 307 5.54 3.03 22.23
CA PRO A 307 5.56 1.68 21.70
C PRO A 307 6.75 0.89 22.26
N ASP A 308 6.54 -0.42 22.46
CA ASP A 308 7.62 -1.34 22.84
C ASP A 308 8.49 -1.68 21.62
N LEU A 309 9.32 -0.71 21.23
CA LEU A 309 10.21 -0.77 20.08
C LEU A 309 11.63 -0.36 20.47
N THR A 310 12.61 -1.00 19.86
CA THR A 310 14.04 -0.64 20.05
C THR A 310 14.31 0.83 19.70
N GLU A 311 13.67 1.35 18.65
CA GLU A 311 13.77 2.73 18.20
C GLU A 311 13.21 3.70 19.23
N ALA A 312 12.10 3.33 19.88
CA ALA A 312 11.50 4.15 20.93
C ALA A 312 12.41 4.21 22.17
N ALA A 313 13.00 3.08 22.56
CA ALA A 313 13.96 3.03 23.68
C ALA A 313 15.20 3.89 23.42
N LYS A 314 15.74 3.85 22.19
CA LYS A 314 16.88 4.70 21.77
C LYS A 314 16.54 6.19 21.82
N LEU A 315 15.37 6.57 21.30
CA LEU A 315 14.94 7.98 21.31
C LEU A 315 14.67 8.48 22.74
N ARG A 316 14.13 7.64 23.62
CA ARG A 316 13.97 7.97 25.02
C ARG A 316 15.32 8.24 25.67
N HIS A 317 16.29 7.32 25.49
CA HIS A 317 17.65 7.50 26.01
C HIS A 317 18.30 8.78 25.48
N TRP A 318 18.20 9.05 24.17
CA TRP A 318 18.71 10.27 23.57
C TRP A 318 18.07 11.51 24.18
N TYR A 319 16.76 11.53 24.35
CA TYR A 319 16.02 12.67 24.87
C TYR A 319 16.41 12.99 26.32
N ASP A 320 16.49 11.95 27.17
CA ASP A 320 16.69 12.08 28.62
C ASP A 320 18.16 12.20 29.02
N ALA A 321 19.07 11.47 28.36
CA ALA A 321 20.46 11.33 28.77
C ALA A 321 21.47 12.06 27.87
N GLU A 322 21.15 12.27 26.59
CA GLU A 322 22.08 12.88 25.60
C GLU A 322 21.73 14.35 25.29
N GLY A 323 20.85 14.95 26.06
CA GLY A 323 20.49 16.37 25.93
C GLY A 323 19.45 16.68 24.85
N GLY A 324 18.73 15.68 24.33
CA GLY A 324 17.70 15.87 23.31
C GLY A 324 16.57 16.80 23.76
N ALA A 325 16.28 16.86 25.07
CA ALA A 325 15.31 17.78 25.65
C ALA A 325 15.66 19.25 25.45
N THR A 326 16.94 19.59 25.49
CA THR A 326 17.47 20.97 25.37
C THR A 326 18.14 21.26 24.03
N ALA A 327 18.23 20.24 23.16
CA ALA A 327 18.86 20.36 21.86
C ALA A 327 18.20 21.46 21.01
N THR A 328 19.02 22.28 20.38
CA THR A 328 18.57 23.18 19.32
C THR A 328 18.28 22.34 18.08
N VAL A 329 17.01 22.28 17.68
CA VAL A 329 16.57 21.49 16.51
C VAL A 329 16.05 22.39 15.42
N ALA A 330 16.34 22.06 14.16
CA ALA A 330 15.77 22.72 13.01
C ALA A 330 14.29 22.27 12.88
N THR A 331 13.36 23.23 12.89
CA THR A 331 11.93 22.93 12.69
C THR A 331 11.66 22.83 11.19
N LEU A 332 11.31 21.67 10.71
CA LEU A 332 10.79 21.48 9.36
C LEU A 332 9.41 22.15 9.31
N GLY A 333 9.32 23.27 8.63
CA GLY A 333 8.08 24.03 8.57
C GLY A 333 7.96 25.23 9.51
N GLY A 334 8.97 25.50 10.29
CA GLY A 334 9.00 26.71 11.13
C GLY A 334 9.37 27.99 10.38
N GLY A 335 8.65 28.31 9.31
CA GLY A 335 8.67 29.62 8.69
C GLY A 335 7.66 30.54 9.39
N GLY A 336 8.11 31.24 10.42
CA GLY A 336 7.41 32.19 11.26
C GLY A 336 6.21 32.90 10.65
N GLY A 337 5.16 32.98 11.41
CA GLY A 337 4.25 34.09 11.34
C GLY A 337 5.00 35.36 11.76
N GLY A 338 5.40 36.18 10.79
CA GLY A 338 6.04 37.46 11.01
C GLY A 338 6.39 38.08 9.68
N GLY A 339 5.71 39.19 9.36
CA GLY A 339 5.87 39.94 8.12
C GLY A 339 7.33 40.32 7.82
N GLY A 340 7.56 40.56 6.55
CA GLY A 340 8.84 40.86 5.93
C GLY A 340 9.77 41.75 6.74
N GLY A 341 10.90 41.16 7.09
CA GLY A 341 12.03 41.79 7.68
C GLY A 341 13.29 41.02 7.33
N LYS A 342 14.13 41.63 6.54
CA LYS A 342 15.45 41.22 6.12
C LYS A 342 16.29 40.92 7.38
N GLY A 343 16.57 39.67 7.63
CA GLY A 343 17.76 39.25 8.37
C GLY A 343 17.88 39.60 9.84
N ASP A 344 16.97 39.11 10.70
CA ASP A 344 17.25 39.12 12.12
C ASP A 344 18.02 37.85 12.50
N ARG A 345 19.36 37.98 12.65
CA ARG A 345 20.16 37.02 13.38
C ARG A 345 19.76 37.08 14.85
N CYS A 346 19.24 36.00 15.40
CA CYS A 346 19.19 35.80 16.83
C CYS A 346 20.62 35.69 17.37
N VAL A 347 21.16 36.79 17.89
CA VAL A 347 22.44 36.81 18.60
C VAL A 347 22.16 36.72 20.10
N THR A 348 22.97 35.96 20.81
CA THR A 348 22.87 35.89 22.28
C THR A 348 23.28 37.26 22.89
N LEU A 349 22.78 37.56 24.09
CA LEU A 349 23.16 38.78 24.83
C LEU A 349 24.67 38.93 25.02
N ALA A 350 25.45 37.86 25.00
CA ALA A 350 26.90 37.88 25.02
C ALA A 350 27.50 38.39 23.70
N GLN A 351 26.97 37.97 22.56
CA GLN A 351 27.41 38.43 21.23
C GLN A 351 27.03 39.89 20.94
N LEU A 352 25.94 40.40 21.53
CA LEU A 352 25.55 41.80 21.40
C LEU A 352 26.49 42.74 22.15
N LYS A 353 27.17 42.28 23.21
CA LYS A 353 28.16 43.09 23.96
C LYS A 353 29.47 43.27 23.23
N ASP A 354 29.86 42.32 22.39
CA ASP A 354 31.11 42.38 21.62
C ASP A 354 30.99 43.23 20.34
N GLU A 355 29.77 43.52 19.86
CA GLU A 355 29.52 44.39 18.69
C GLU A 355 29.33 45.86 19.04
N ILE A 356 29.18 46.19 20.33
CA ILE A 356 28.94 47.58 20.81
C ILE A 356 30.21 48.19 21.50
N ALA A 357 31.27 47.39 21.62
CA ALA A 357 32.56 47.85 22.12
C ALA A 357 33.51 48.14 20.97
#